data_6c978464c77c7d526a8c505c917f906b
#
_entry.id   6c978464c77c7d526a8c505c917f906b
#
_cell.length_a   1.000
_cell.length_b   1.000
_cell.length_c   1.000
_cell.angle_alpha   90.00
_cell.angle_beta   90.00
_cell.angle_gamma   90.00
#
_symmetry.space_group_name_H-M   'P 1'
#
loop_
_entity.id
_entity.type
_entity.pdbx_description
1 polymer ?
#
loop_
_entity_poly.entity_id
_entity_poly.type
_entity_poly.pdbx_seq_one_letter_code
_entity_poly.pdbx_strand_id
1 'polypeptide(L)'
;MVEDNRDSADSLRLLLGLYGYEVAVAYCGHGGVRAAQQYRPDVVLCDIGLPGLDGYAVARRLRQNPSTAKARLIAVTAYGRDEDRRRSHEAGFERHLVKPVDPDDLRRALDCPTVLN
;
A
#
# COMPACT_ATOMS: atom_id res chain seq x y z
N MET A 1 5.88 -0.60 2.69
CA MET A 1 4.68 -0.15 3.43
C MET A 1 4.78 1.33 3.73
N VAL A 2 3.77 2.09 3.40
CA VAL A 2 3.73 3.53 3.66
C VAL A 2 2.62 3.82 4.67
N GLU A 3 3.00 4.22 5.87
CA GLU A 3 2.08 4.45 6.98
C GLU A 3 2.68 5.47 7.94
N ASP A 4 1.95 6.56 8.22
CA ASP A 4 2.44 7.64 9.08
C ASP A 4 2.31 7.32 10.58
N ASN A 5 1.38 6.44 10.95
CA ASN A 5 1.25 5.98 12.33
C ASN A 5 2.29 4.89 12.60
N ARG A 6 3.29 5.21 13.44
CA ARG A 6 4.40 4.29 13.70
C ARG A 6 3.97 3.00 14.39
N ASP A 7 3.00 3.06 15.30
CA ASP A 7 2.52 1.86 15.98
C ASP A 7 1.80 0.92 15.01
N SER A 8 0.97 1.47 14.12
CA SER A 8 0.32 0.69 13.07
C SER A 8 1.33 0.08 12.10
N ALA A 9 2.32 0.87 11.70
CA ALA A 9 3.38 0.41 10.81
C ALA A 9 4.18 -0.72 11.45
N ASP A 10 4.56 -0.57 12.71
CA ASP A 10 5.34 -1.58 13.41
C ASP A 10 4.56 -2.89 13.58
N SER A 11 3.27 -2.79 13.91
CA SER A 11 2.40 -3.96 14.06
C SER A 11 2.25 -4.73 12.74
N LEU A 12 1.99 -4.02 11.65
CA LEU A 12 1.89 -4.65 10.33
C LEU A 12 3.22 -5.23 9.86
N ARG A 13 4.32 -4.53 10.15
CA ARG A 13 5.66 -5.01 9.80
C ARG A 13 5.96 -6.35 10.49
N LEU A 14 5.64 -6.46 11.78
CA LEU A 14 5.82 -7.72 12.51
C LEU A 14 4.98 -8.84 11.91
N LEU A 15 3.72 -8.56 11.61
CA LEU A 15 2.83 -9.56 11.03
C LEU A 15 3.31 -10.02 9.67
N LEU A 16 3.70 -9.10 8.81
CA LEU A 16 4.22 -9.42 7.48
C LEU A 16 5.53 -10.22 7.56
N GLY A 17 6.40 -9.89 8.52
CA GLY A 17 7.61 -10.64 8.77
C GLY A 17 7.32 -12.10 9.16
N LEU A 18 6.29 -12.32 9.98
CA LEU A 18 5.83 -13.65 10.34
C LEU A 18 5.32 -14.45 9.14
N TYR A 19 4.79 -13.77 8.14
CA TYR A 19 4.35 -14.41 6.88
C TYR A 19 5.50 -14.65 5.91
N GLY A 20 6.73 -14.26 6.25
CA GLY A 20 7.90 -14.49 5.41
C GLY A 20 8.23 -13.37 4.44
N TYR A 21 7.63 -12.20 4.57
CA TYR A 21 7.93 -11.04 3.72
C TYR A 21 9.07 -10.20 4.28
N GLU A 22 9.91 -9.70 3.40
CA GLU A 22 10.83 -8.61 3.73
C GLU A 22 10.08 -7.30 3.63
N VAL A 23 10.17 -6.46 4.68
CA VAL A 23 9.37 -5.24 4.77
C VAL A 23 10.26 -4.02 4.96
N ALA A 24 10.14 -3.07 4.03
CA ALA A 24 10.67 -1.73 4.21
C ALA A 24 9.50 -0.80 4.57
N VAL A 25 9.71 0.10 5.50
CA VAL A 25 8.69 1.01 6.01
C VAL A 25 9.07 2.45 5.70
N ALA A 26 8.11 3.23 5.19
CA ALA A 26 8.21 4.66 5.08
C ALA A 26 7.04 5.30 5.82
N TYR A 27 7.29 6.44 6.45
CA TYR A 27 6.31 7.09 7.32
C TYR A 27 5.62 8.29 6.66
N CYS A 28 5.94 8.58 5.42
CA CYS A 28 5.28 9.63 4.64
C CYS A 28 5.26 9.29 3.15
N GLY A 29 4.43 10.00 2.40
CA GLY A 29 4.25 9.72 0.97
C GLY A 29 5.52 9.88 0.15
N HIS A 30 6.26 10.98 0.35
CA HIS A 30 7.53 11.22 -0.36
C HIS A 30 8.56 10.14 -0.05
N GLY A 31 8.70 9.77 1.23
CA GLY A 31 9.58 8.69 1.66
C GLY A 31 9.18 7.35 1.05
N GLY A 32 7.87 7.10 0.93
CA GLY A 32 7.34 5.88 0.32
C GLY A 32 7.69 5.76 -1.15
N VAL A 33 7.54 6.84 -1.91
CA VAL A 33 7.93 6.88 -3.33
C VAL A 33 9.42 6.62 -3.49
N ARG A 34 10.24 7.30 -2.70
CA ARG A 34 11.70 7.16 -2.74
C ARG A 34 12.12 5.74 -2.38
N ALA A 35 11.57 5.18 -1.32
CA ALA A 35 11.89 3.82 -0.89
C ALA A 35 11.51 2.79 -1.95
N ALA A 36 10.33 2.93 -2.57
CA ALA A 36 9.89 2.03 -3.63
C ALA A 36 10.82 2.08 -4.85
N GLN A 37 11.30 3.25 -5.21
CA GLN A 37 12.24 3.41 -6.31
C GLN A 37 13.58 2.73 -6.03
N GLN A 38 14.03 2.75 -4.77
CA GLN A 38 15.29 2.12 -4.35
C GLN A 38 15.16 0.60 -4.21
N TYR A 39 14.12 0.13 -3.55
CA TYR A 39 13.98 -1.29 -3.21
C TYR A 39 13.24 -2.09 -4.27
N ARG A 40 12.49 -1.42 -5.15
CA ARG A 40 11.69 -2.06 -6.21
C ARG A 40 10.84 -3.21 -5.65
N PRO A 41 9.93 -2.92 -4.72
CA PRO A 41 9.13 -3.97 -4.08
C PRO A 41 8.15 -4.60 -5.07
N ASP A 42 7.76 -5.84 -4.79
CA ASP A 42 6.68 -6.50 -5.55
C ASP A 42 5.32 -5.96 -5.16
N VAL A 43 5.16 -5.59 -3.89
CA VAL A 43 3.89 -5.10 -3.34
C VAL A 43 4.13 -3.86 -2.48
N VAL A 44 3.28 -2.86 -2.64
CA VAL A 44 3.28 -1.66 -1.80
C VAL A 44 1.95 -1.59 -1.05
N LEU A 45 2.02 -1.61 0.27
CA LEU A 45 0.88 -1.28 1.13
C LEU A 45 0.96 0.20 1.46
N CYS A 46 -0.07 0.95 1.13
CA CYS A 46 -0.06 2.40 1.30
C CYS A 46 -1.33 2.89 1.97
N ASP A 47 -1.14 3.62 3.08
CA ASP A 47 -2.23 4.35 3.71
C ASP A 47 -2.65 5.51 2.80
N ILE A 48 -3.94 5.64 2.56
CA ILE A 48 -4.49 6.71 1.73
C ILE A 48 -4.48 8.04 2.46
N GLY A 49 -4.75 8.03 3.77
CA GLY A 49 -4.89 9.24 4.58
C GLY A 49 -3.58 9.88 5.04
N LEU A 50 -2.52 9.83 4.24
CA LEU A 50 -1.23 10.40 4.61
C LEU A 50 -1.27 11.93 4.57
N PRO A 51 -0.61 12.61 5.53
CA PRO A 51 -0.45 14.06 5.45
C PRO A 51 0.51 14.43 4.32
N GLY A 52 0.30 15.61 3.73
CA GLY A 52 1.13 16.07 2.62
C GLY A 52 0.81 15.33 1.33
N LEU A 53 1.75 14.53 0.84
CA LEU A 53 1.54 13.68 -0.34
C LEU A 53 0.70 12.48 0.07
N ASP A 54 -0.57 12.47 -0.29
CA ASP A 54 -1.50 11.40 0.10
C ASP A 54 -1.26 10.10 -0.69
N GLY A 55 -1.96 9.04 -0.27
CA GLY A 55 -1.79 7.71 -0.87
C GLY A 55 -2.16 7.65 -2.34
N TYR A 56 -3.15 8.42 -2.78
CA TYR A 56 -3.51 8.46 -4.21
C TYR A 56 -2.38 9.05 -5.05
N ALA A 57 -1.76 10.12 -4.56
CA ALA A 57 -0.62 10.74 -5.23
C ALA A 57 0.60 9.81 -5.25
N VAL A 58 0.84 9.09 -4.16
CA VAL A 58 1.89 8.05 -4.10
C VAL A 58 1.67 7.02 -5.20
N ALA A 59 0.46 6.49 -5.31
CA ALA A 59 0.14 5.47 -6.32
C ALA A 59 0.38 5.99 -7.74
N ARG A 60 -0.09 7.20 -8.04
CA ARG A 60 0.11 7.80 -9.36
C ARG A 60 1.59 7.96 -9.69
N ARG A 61 2.39 8.42 -8.73
CA ARG A 61 3.84 8.57 -8.95
C ARG A 61 4.53 7.23 -9.18
N LEU A 62 4.13 6.19 -8.45
CA LEU A 62 4.69 4.85 -8.64
C LEU A 62 4.34 4.29 -10.02
N ARG A 63 3.12 4.51 -10.49
CA ARG A 63 2.69 4.07 -11.82
C ARG A 63 3.42 4.80 -12.96
N GLN A 64 3.84 6.04 -12.73
CA GLN A 64 4.54 6.84 -13.75
C GLN A 64 6.03 6.48 -13.87
N ASN A 65 6.60 5.82 -12.88
CA ASN A 65 8.02 5.45 -12.88
C ASN A 65 8.18 4.01 -13.38
N PRO A 66 8.99 3.77 -14.43
CA PRO A 66 9.17 2.42 -14.99
C PRO A 66 9.66 1.40 -13.98
N SER A 67 10.45 1.82 -12.97
CA SER A 67 10.97 0.89 -11.97
C SER A 67 9.91 0.39 -11.00
N THR A 68 8.77 1.08 -10.87
CA THR A 68 7.72 0.76 -9.91
C THR A 68 6.35 0.57 -10.58
N ALA A 69 6.26 0.78 -11.89
CA ALA A 69 4.97 0.76 -12.60
C ALA A 69 4.23 -0.58 -12.51
N LYS A 70 4.95 -1.67 -12.32
CA LYS A 70 4.37 -3.02 -12.25
C LYS A 70 4.18 -3.53 -10.82
N ALA A 71 4.57 -2.75 -9.82
CA ALA A 71 4.37 -3.15 -8.43
C ALA A 71 2.87 -3.25 -8.13
N ARG A 72 2.51 -4.24 -7.31
CA ARG A 72 1.13 -4.36 -6.86
C ARG A 72 0.89 -3.31 -5.78
N LEU A 73 -0.16 -2.53 -5.93
CA LEU A 73 -0.50 -1.46 -4.98
C LEU A 73 -1.77 -1.85 -4.22
N ILE A 74 -1.67 -1.88 -2.90
CA ILE A 74 -2.78 -2.20 -2.00
C ILE A 74 -3.02 -1.00 -1.10
N ALA A 75 -4.24 -0.45 -1.16
CA ALA A 75 -4.62 0.69 -0.34
C ALA A 75 -5.05 0.23 1.05
N VAL A 76 -4.66 0.97 2.06
CA VAL A 76 -5.13 0.79 3.43
C VAL A 76 -5.78 2.09 3.87
N THR A 77 -7.01 2.04 4.36
CA THR A 77 -7.76 3.25 4.68
C THR A 77 -8.67 3.06 5.89
N ALA A 78 -8.97 4.16 6.59
CA ALA A 78 -9.97 4.18 7.64
C ALA A 78 -11.41 4.20 7.08
N TYR A 79 -11.56 4.45 5.78
CA TYR A 79 -12.86 4.64 5.14
C TYR A 79 -13.08 3.62 4.03
N GLY A 80 -14.21 2.88 4.10
CA GLY A 80 -14.56 1.86 3.12
C GLY A 80 -15.68 2.27 2.17
N ARG A 81 -15.84 3.56 1.88
CA ARG A 81 -16.90 4.07 1.01
C ARG A 81 -16.64 3.69 -0.45
N ASP A 82 -17.72 3.51 -1.21
CA ASP A 82 -17.62 3.17 -2.63
C ASP A 82 -16.84 4.21 -3.43
N GLU A 83 -17.02 5.49 -3.10
CA GLU A 83 -16.27 6.58 -3.73
C GLU A 83 -14.77 6.45 -3.48
N ASP A 84 -14.38 6.12 -2.26
CA ASP A 84 -12.97 5.93 -1.91
C ASP A 84 -12.37 4.73 -2.66
N ARG A 85 -13.13 3.66 -2.80
CA ARG A 85 -12.71 2.49 -3.56
C ARG A 85 -12.50 2.81 -5.04
N ARG A 86 -13.40 3.61 -5.61
CA ARG A 86 -13.28 4.07 -6.99
C ARG A 86 -12.03 4.90 -7.19
N ARG A 87 -11.79 5.86 -6.30
CA ARG A 87 -10.60 6.71 -6.35
C ARG A 87 -9.32 5.90 -6.21
N SER A 88 -9.32 4.92 -5.33
CA SER A 88 -8.19 4.00 -5.15
C SER A 88 -7.89 3.24 -6.44
N HIS A 89 -8.90 2.69 -7.05
CA HIS A 89 -8.74 1.94 -8.29
C HIS A 89 -8.22 2.83 -9.43
N GLU A 90 -8.78 4.02 -9.58
CA GLU A 90 -8.34 4.98 -10.59
C GLU A 90 -6.90 5.43 -10.39
N ALA A 91 -6.44 5.50 -9.13
CA ALA A 91 -5.06 5.85 -8.82
C ALA A 91 -4.08 4.71 -9.07
N GLY A 92 -4.57 3.47 -9.23
CA GLY A 92 -3.74 2.32 -9.55
C GLY A 92 -3.66 1.25 -8.47
N PHE A 93 -4.46 1.35 -7.40
CA PHE A 93 -4.55 0.31 -6.40
C PHE A 93 -5.38 -0.86 -6.90
N GLU A 94 -4.87 -2.08 -6.71
CA GLU A 94 -5.62 -3.28 -7.09
C GLU A 94 -6.57 -3.77 -6.00
N ARG A 95 -6.28 -3.46 -4.74
CA ARG A 95 -7.09 -3.85 -3.60
C ARG A 95 -7.18 -2.72 -2.60
N HIS A 96 -8.21 -2.81 -1.74
CA HIS A 96 -8.55 -1.80 -0.76
C HIS A 96 -8.85 -2.51 0.56
N LEU A 97 -8.03 -2.26 1.58
CA LEU A 97 -8.21 -2.81 2.93
C LEU A 97 -8.66 -1.71 3.88
N VAL A 98 -9.65 -2.01 4.72
CA VAL A 98 -10.20 -1.05 5.69
C VAL A 98 -9.60 -1.31 7.07
N LYS A 99 -9.19 -0.24 7.76
CA LYS A 99 -8.66 -0.33 9.12
C LYS A 99 -9.79 -0.57 10.14
N PRO A 100 -9.55 -1.35 11.19
CA PRO A 100 -8.33 -2.11 11.45
C PRO A 100 -8.19 -3.28 10.46
N VAL A 101 -6.97 -3.47 9.95
CA VAL A 101 -6.75 -4.49 8.92
C VAL A 101 -6.85 -5.88 9.53
N ASP A 102 -7.75 -6.69 8.99
CA ASP A 102 -7.88 -8.09 9.38
C ASP A 102 -6.71 -8.88 8.81
N PRO A 103 -5.99 -9.66 9.64
CA PRO A 103 -4.84 -10.44 9.15
C PRO A 103 -5.19 -11.40 8.00
N ASP A 104 -6.37 -11.99 8.02
CA ASP A 104 -6.80 -12.91 6.95
C ASP A 104 -7.05 -12.16 5.65
N ASP A 105 -7.65 -10.97 5.71
CA ASP A 105 -7.86 -10.11 4.54
C ASP A 105 -6.53 -9.66 3.95
N LEU A 106 -5.58 -9.27 4.80
CA LEU A 106 -4.24 -8.89 4.38
C LEU A 106 -3.55 -10.05 3.67
N ARG A 107 -3.59 -11.23 4.26
CA ARG A 107 -2.97 -12.42 3.70
C ARG A 107 -3.57 -12.78 2.35
N ARG A 108 -4.90 -12.73 2.23
CA ARG A 108 -5.58 -12.99 0.96
C ARG A 108 -5.19 -11.96 -0.10
N ALA A 109 -5.07 -10.69 0.27
CA ALA A 109 -4.66 -9.64 -0.66
C ALA A 109 -3.23 -9.87 -1.18
N LEU A 110 -2.35 -10.37 -0.33
CA LEU A 110 -0.95 -10.64 -0.70
C LEU A 110 -0.81 -11.92 -1.53
N ASP A 111 -1.51 -12.99 -1.13
CA ASP A 111 -1.36 -14.32 -1.73
C ASP A 111 -2.17 -14.51 -3.00
N CYS A 112 -3.27 -13.78 -3.14
CA CYS A 112 -4.21 -13.93 -4.27
C CYS A 112 -4.27 -12.64 -5.07
N PRO A 113 -3.36 -12.45 -6.04
CA PRO A 113 -3.39 -11.26 -6.90
C PRO A 113 -4.73 -11.17 -7.63
N THR A 114 -5.25 -9.95 -7.76
CA THR A 114 -6.41 -9.72 -8.58
C THR A 114 -6.05 -9.97 -10.03
N VAL A 115 -6.79 -10.85 -10.68
CA VAL A 115 -6.61 -11.09 -12.10
C VAL A 115 -7.19 -9.90 -12.85
N LEU A 116 -6.33 -9.18 -13.54
CA LEU A 116 -6.75 -8.08 -14.40
C LEU A 116 -6.96 -8.62 -15.81
N ASN A 117 -8.19 -8.61 -16.18
CA ASN A 117 -8.55 -8.98 -17.54
C ASN A 117 -8.68 -7.75 -18.40
#